data_2603716ea5add8a387274a8a5ba584b1
#
_entry.id   2603716ea5add8a387274a8a5ba584b1
#
_cell.length_a   1.000
_cell.length_b   1.000
_cell.length_c   1.000
_cell.angle_alpha   90.00
_cell.angle_beta   90.00
_cell.angle_gamma   90.00
#
_symmetry.space_group_name_H-M   'P 1'
#
loop_
_entity.id
_entity.type
_entity.pdbx_description
1 polymer ?
#
loop_
_entity_poly.entity_id
_entity_poly.type
_entity_poly.pdbx_seq_one_letter_code
_entity_poly.pdbx_strand_id
1 'polypeptide(L)'
;MKISKFINLIFITLCVRIFSQSITFNYTGSPQTWVVPPCVTQINVTAAGAKGGGAVGGNGAVISATLTVTPGQTLNIYVGGMGSCGNNSGGWNGGATGFASNPANVSYNSCGGGGASDIRIGGNALANR
;
A
#
# COMPACT_ATOMS: atom_id res chain seq x y z
N MET A 1 30.40 2.43 56.55
CA MET A 1 30.50 2.57 55.07
C MET A 1 29.48 1.65 54.43
N LYS A 2 28.35 2.18 53.93
CA LYS A 2 27.27 1.40 53.27
C LYS A 2 27.55 1.36 51.78
N ILE A 3 27.86 0.18 51.25
CA ILE A 3 28.00 -0.04 49.81
C ILE A 3 26.62 -0.42 49.25
N SER A 4 26.00 0.50 48.54
CA SER A 4 24.76 0.26 47.82
C SER A 4 25.09 -0.47 46.48
N LYS A 5 24.67 -1.72 46.34
CA LYS A 5 24.76 -2.45 45.10
C LYS A 5 23.63 -1.98 44.19
N PHE A 6 23.97 -1.23 43.14
CA PHE A 6 23.04 -1.01 42.02
C PHE A 6 22.85 -2.33 41.27
N ILE A 7 21.67 -2.92 41.44
CA ILE A 7 21.23 -4.04 40.58
C ILE A 7 20.85 -3.42 39.24
N ASN A 8 21.75 -3.57 38.26
CA ASN A 8 21.46 -3.23 36.88
C ASN A 8 20.51 -4.32 36.35
N LEU A 9 19.20 -4.02 36.37
CA LEU A 9 18.18 -4.89 35.80
C LEU A 9 18.30 -4.81 34.27
N ILE A 10 19.10 -5.71 33.70
CA ILE A 10 19.17 -5.89 32.24
C ILE A 10 17.82 -6.45 31.82
N PHE A 11 16.95 -5.59 31.28
CA PHE A 11 15.75 -6.02 30.56
C PHE A 11 16.22 -6.72 29.28
N ILE A 12 16.42 -8.02 29.34
CA ILE A 12 16.53 -8.87 28.16
C ILE A 12 15.14 -8.92 27.56
N THR A 13 14.86 -8.03 26.59
CA THR A 13 13.65 -8.11 25.78
C THR A 13 13.75 -9.39 24.98
N LEU A 14 13.17 -10.47 25.49
CA LEU A 14 13.06 -11.73 24.77
C LEU A 14 12.14 -11.49 23.56
N CYS A 15 12.75 -11.32 22.40
CA CYS A 15 12.05 -11.22 21.14
C CYS A 15 11.44 -12.57 20.81
N VAL A 16 10.25 -12.84 21.34
CA VAL A 16 9.48 -14.04 21.00
C VAL A 16 9.13 -13.97 19.53
N ARG A 17 9.69 -14.86 18.73
CA ARG A 17 9.33 -15.00 17.32
C ARG A 17 7.89 -15.44 17.24
N ILE A 18 6.99 -14.52 16.97
CA ILE A 18 5.59 -14.80 16.70
C ILE A 18 5.51 -15.35 15.28
N PHE A 19 4.71 -16.42 15.11
CA PHE A 19 4.42 -17.05 13.82
C PHE A 19 4.12 -16.04 12.72
N SER A 20 4.41 -16.40 11.46
CA SER A 20 4.12 -15.61 10.29
C SER A 20 2.67 -15.10 10.31
N GLN A 21 2.51 -13.80 10.55
CA GLN A 21 1.21 -13.14 10.49
C GLN A 21 1.04 -12.52 9.10
N SER A 22 -0.08 -12.81 8.44
CA SER A 22 -0.46 -12.17 7.18
C SER A 22 -1.54 -11.13 7.43
N ILE A 23 -1.35 -9.94 6.88
CA ILE A 23 -2.32 -8.83 6.94
C ILE A 23 -2.67 -8.44 5.51
N THR A 24 -3.96 -8.32 5.21
CA THR A 24 -4.46 -7.89 3.91
C THR A 24 -5.08 -6.50 4.03
N PHE A 25 -4.67 -5.59 3.14
CA PHE A 25 -5.25 -4.26 3.00
C PHE A 25 -6.11 -4.24 1.74
N ASN A 26 -7.39 -3.92 1.89
CA ASN A 26 -8.33 -3.78 0.79
C ASN A 26 -8.47 -2.31 0.39
N TYR A 27 -8.99 -2.08 -0.81
CA TYR A 27 -9.31 -0.74 -1.29
C TYR A 27 -10.32 -0.02 -0.40
N THR A 28 -10.00 1.20 0.03
CA THR A 28 -10.85 2.06 0.86
C THR A 28 -11.06 3.46 0.28
N GLY A 29 -10.38 3.79 -0.81
CA GLY A 29 -10.35 5.13 -1.38
C GLY A 29 -9.53 6.15 -0.57
N SER A 30 -8.78 5.70 0.41
CA SER A 30 -7.94 6.53 1.28
C SER A 30 -6.68 5.79 1.72
N PRO A 31 -5.63 6.51 2.16
CA PRO A 31 -4.46 5.88 2.76
C PRO A 31 -4.83 5.11 4.03
N GLN A 32 -4.19 3.96 4.21
CA GLN A 32 -4.23 3.16 5.43
C GLN A 32 -2.85 3.15 6.06
N THR A 33 -2.75 2.94 7.35
CA THR A 33 -1.47 2.91 8.06
C THR A 33 -1.27 1.57 8.75
N TRP A 34 -0.02 1.14 8.82
CA TRP A 34 0.38 -0.01 9.60
C TRP A 34 1.70 0.27 10.30
N VAL A 35 1.76 -0.06 11.57
CA VAL A 35 2.96 0.09 12.38
C VAL A 35 3.68 -1.25 12.46
N VAL A 36 4.96 -1.25 12.09
CA VAL A 36 5.80 -2.45 12.13
C VAL A 36 5.91 -2.96 13.58
N PRO A 37 5.54 -4.22 13.85
CA PRO A 37 5.61 -4.78 15.19
C PRO A 37 7.05 -4.83 15.74
N PRO A 38 7.21 -4.89 17.08
CA PRO A 38 8.51 -5.13 17.69
C PRO A 38 9.19 -6.37 17.11
N CYS A 39 10.52 -6.30 16.94
CA CYS A 39 11.34 -7.38 16.42
C CYS A 39 11.14 -7.77 14.94
N VAL A 40 10.27 -7.09 14.21
CA VAL A 40 10.12 -7.30 12.75
C VAL A 40 11.07 -6.37 12.02
N THR A 41 12.01 -6.94 11.28
CA THR A 41 13.00 -6.19 10.49
C THR A 41 12.86 -6.41 8.98
N GLN A 42 12.03 -7.37 8.58
CA GLN A 42 11.71 -7.66 7.19
C GLN A 42 10.24 -8.08 7.05
N ILE A 43 9.62 -7.70 5.95
CA ILE A 43 8.27 -8.11 5.56
C ILE A 43 8.26 -8.53 4.10
N ASN A 44 7.47 -9.55 3.79
CA ASN A 44 7.15 -9.91 2.41
C ASN A 44 5.85 -9.20 2.02
N VAL A 45 5.88 -8.47 0.92
CA VAL A 45 4.75 -7.70 0.41
C VAL A 45 4.35 -8.24 -0.94
N THR A 46 3.05 -8.43 -1.15
CA THR A 46 2.47 -8.64 -2.47
C THR A 46 1.51 -7.49 -2.75
N ALA A 47 1.78 -6.71 -3.76
CA ALA A 47 0.96 -5.57 -4.18
C ALA A 47 0.34 -5.84 -5.55
N ALA A 48 -0.97 -5.66 -5.64
CA ALA A 48 -1.73 -5.76 -6.88
C ALA A 48 -2.23 -4.37 -7.30
N GLY A 49 -1.90 -3.94 -8.50
CA GLY A 49 -2.50 -2.75 -9.12
C GLY A 49 -3.98 -2.99 -9.41
N ALA A 50 -4.76 -1.92 -9.45
CA ALA A 50 -6.18 -2.01 -9.74
C ALA A 50 -6.45 -2.23 -11.24
N LYS A 51 -7.60 -2.82 -11.54
CA LYS A 51 -8.07 -3.03 -12.91
C LYS A 51 -8.47 -1.70 -13.56
N GLY A 52 -8.25 -1.57 -14.86
CA GLY A 52 -8.87 -0.51 -15.67
C GLY A 52 -10.39 -0.64 -15.71
N GLY A 53 -11.07 0.46 -16.06
CA GLY A 53 -12.52 0.51 -16.11
C GLY A 53 -13.16 -0.46 -17.09
N GLY A 54 -14.37 -0.87 -16.77
CA GLY A 54 -15.23 -1.70 -17.63
C GLY A 54 -14.90 -3.18 -17.68
N ALA A 55 -15.72 -3.90 -18.45
CA ALA A 55 -15.61 -5.36 -18.58
C ALA A 55 -14.30 -5.80 -19.22
N VAL A 56 -13.83 -5.03 -20.19
CA VAL A 56 -12.60 -5.30 -20.97
C VAL A 56 -11.35 -4.59 -20.45
N GLY A 57 -11.46 -3.88 -19.34
CA GLY A 57 -10.31 -3.22 -18.70
C GLY A 57 -9.23 -4.24 -18.35
N GLY A 58 -7.97 -3.91 -18.64
CA GLY A 58 -6.82 -4.75 -18.29
C GLY A 58 -6.67 -4.91 -16.78
N ASN A 59 -6.23 -6.07 -16.34
CA ASN A 59 -5.89 -6.30 -14.93
C ASN A 59 -4.62 -5.54 -14.56
N GLY A 60 -4.56 -5.09 -13.31
CA GLY A 60 -3.32 -4.54 -12.76
C GLY A 60 -2.24 -5.61 -12.61
N ALA A 61 -1.00 -5.18 -12.69
CA ALA A 61 0.14 -6.05 -12.41
C ALA A 61 0.17 -6.45 -10.93
N VAL A 62 0.70 -7.63 -10.64
CA VAL A 62 0.98 -8.12 -9.29
C VAL A 62 2.48 -8.23 -9.11
N ILE A 63 3.02 -7.64 -8.07
CA ILE A 63 4.44 -7.73 -7.71
C ILE A 63 4.59 -8.24 -6.29
N SER A 64 5.68 -8.97 -6.03
CA SER A 64 6.07 -9.39 -4.69
C SER A 64 7.50 -8.96 -4.43
N ALA A 65 7.75 -8.47 -3.21
CA ALA A 65 9.07 -8.01 -2.78
C ALA A 65 9.25 -8.23 -1.28
N THR A 66 10.49 -8.37 -0.85
CA THR A 66 10.88 -8.33 0.56
C THR A 66 11.37 -6.91 0.88
N LEU A 67 10.78 -6.28 1.87
CA LEU A 67 11.18 -4.95 2.33
C LEU A 67 11.88 -5.05 3.68
N THR A 68 13.01 -4.35 3.83
CA THR A 68 13.64 -4.11 5.12
C THR A 68 12.87 -2.99 5.82
N VAL A 69 12.49 -3.21 7.08
CA VAL A 69 11.71 -2.28 7.89
C VAL A 69 12.31 -2.16 9.28
N THR A 70 11.93 -1.10 10.00
CA THR A 70 12.36 -0.89 11.38
C THR A 70 11.17 -1.10 12.33
N PRO A 71 11.34 -1.82 13.46
CA PRO A 71 10.30 -1.93 14.49
C PRO A 71 9.78 -0.55 14.90
N GLY A 72 8.45 -0.40 14.99
CA GLY A 72 7.79 0.88 15.28
C GLY A 72 7.65 1.83 14.09
N GLN A 73 8.22 1.52 12.93
CA GLN A 73 8.07 2.31 11.71
C GLN A 73 6.63 2.30 11.22
N THR A 74 6.10 3.47 10.85
CA THR A 74 4.78 3.58 10.22
C THR A 74 4.92 3.48 8.72
N LEU A 75 4.20 2.54 8.12
CA LEU A 75 4.05 2.39 6.68
C LEU A 75 2.69 2.93 6.26
N ASN A 76 2.67 3.77 5.23
CA ASN A 76 1.44 4.29 4.63
C ASN A 76 1.10 3.41 3.42
N ILE A 77 -0.03 2.72 3.49
CA ILE A 77 -0.48 1.71 2.53
C ILE A 77 -1.52 2.35 1.61
N TYR A 78 -1.27 2.31 0.33
CA TYR A 78 -2.15 2.81 -0.71
C TYR A 78 -2.60 1.64 -1.57
N VAL A 79 -3.90 1.34 -1.58
CA VAL A 79 -4.47 0.30 -2.43
C VAL A 79 -5.20 0.97 -3.59
N GLY A 80 -4.78 0.68 -4.80
CA GLY A 80 -5.31 1.30 -6.02
C GLY A 80 -6.81 1.06 -6.21
N GLY A 81 -7.52 2.06 -6.71
CA GLY A 81 -8.92 1.97 -7.10
C GLY A 81 -9.08 1.60 -8.57
N MET A 82 -10.15 0.90 -8.90
CA MET A 82 -10.51 0.56 -10.28
C MET A 82 -10.90 1.82 -11.06
N GLY A 83 -10.55 1.88 -12.35
CA GLY A 83 -11.02 2.93 -13.26
C GLY A 83 -12.53 2.82 -13.54
N SER A 84 -13.13 3.90 -14.01
CA SER A 84 -14.55 3.97 -14.35
C SER A 84 -14.76 4.16 -15.85
N CYS A 85 -15.84 3.56 -16.39
CA CYS A 85 -16.34 3.84 -17.74
C CYS A 85 -17.51 4.82 -17.74
N GLY A 86 -18.23 4.96 -16.64
CA GLY A 86 -19.43 5.83 -16.59
C GLY A 86 -19.11 7.31 -16.68
N ASN A 87 -18.02 7.73 -16.03
CA ASN A 87 -17.52 9.10 -16.03
C ASN A 87 -16.08 9.21 -16.54
N ASN A 88 -15.53 8.13 -17.08
CA ASN A 88 -14.18 8.01 -17.62
C ASN A 88 -13.06 8.34 -16.60
N SER A 89 -13.37 8.40 -15.29
CA SER A 89 -12.39 8.76 -14.28
C SER A 89 -11.38 7.65 -14.05
N GLY A 90 -10.13 8.03 -13.85
CA GLY A 90 -9.08 7.13 -13.40
C GLY A 90 -9.32 6.63 -11.99
N GLY A 91 -8.84 5.44 -11.70
CA GLY A 91 -8.88 4.85 -10.38
C GLY A 91 -8.02 5.61 -9.37
N TRP A 92 -8.44 5.58 -8.12
CA TRP A 92 -7.74 6.24 -7.02
C TRP A 92 -6.28 5.78 -6.95
N ASN A 93 -5.39 6.69 -6.58
CA ASN A 93 -3.94 6.55 -6.51
C ASN A 93 -3.28 6.42 -7.90
N GLY A 94 -3.63 7.34 -8.81
CA GLY A 94 -2.88 7.61 -10.05
C GLY A 94 -3.37 6.91 -11.30
N GLY A 95 -4.61 6.42 -11.32
CA GLY A 95 -5.24 5.97 -12.56
C GLY A 95 -5.47 7.14 -13.54
N ALA A 96 -5.10 6.96 -14.79
CA ALA A 96 -5.34 7.98 -15.82
C ALA A 96 -6.84 8.10 -16.16
N THR A 97 -7.32 9.32 -16.39
CA THR A 97 -8.66 9.57 -16.90
C THR A 97 -8.75 9.15 -18.37
N GLY A 98 -9.83 8.49 -18.72
CA GLY A 98 -10.15 8.18 -20.11
C GLY A 98 -10.66 9.40 -20.87
N PHE A 99 -10.70 9.30 -22.19
CA PHE A 99 -11.22 10.35 -23.04
C PHE A 99 -12.73 10.13 -23.32
N ALA A 100 -13.52 11.21 -23.24
CA ALA A 100 -14.84 11.24 -23.85
C ALA A 100 -14.68 11.53 -25.35
N SER A 101 -15.20 10.69 -26.22
CA SER A 101 -15.18 10.96 -27.66
C SER A 101 -16.08 12.16 -27.99
N ASN A 102 -15.63 12.96 -28.95
CA ASN A 102 -16.39 14.08 -29.51
C ASN A 102 -17.76 13.61 -30.04
N PRO A 103 -18.86 14.32 -29.74
CA PRO A 103 -20.24 13.90 -30.03
C PRO A 103 -20.62 13.76 -31.51
N ALA A 104 -19.72 14.02 -32.45
CA ALA A 104 -20.11 14.09 -33.86
C ALA A 104 -20.18 12.75 -34.60
N ASN A 105 -19.41 11.72 -34.24
CA ASN A 105 -19.43 10.43 -34.96
C ASN A 105 -18.76 9.30 -34.19
N VAL A 106 -19.47 8.45 -33.54
CA VAL A 106 -19.03 7.18 -32.92
C VAL A 106 -18.66 7.29 -31.44
N SER A 107 -19.47 6.65 -30.62
CA SER A 107 -19.30 6.55 -29.17
C SER A 107 -18.14 5.62 -28.76
N TYR A 108 -16.91 6.06 -28.85
CA TYR A 108 -15.80 5.40 -28.17
C TYR A 108 -15.53 6.10 -26.83
N ASN A 109 -16.29 5.75 -25.81
CA ASN A 109 -15.95 6.16 -24.45
C ASN A 109 -14.79 5.29 -23.97
N SER A 110 -13.58 5.86 -23.88
CA SER A 110 -12.49 5.17 -23.23
C SER A 110 -12.67 5.24 -21.71
N CYS A 111 -12.54 4.09 -21.07
CA CYS A 111 -12.61 4.01 -19.61
C CYS A 111 -11.33 4.52 -18.95
N GLY A 112 -11.40 4.94 -17.70
CA GLY A 112 -10.24 5.32 -16.91
C GLY A 112 -9.32 4.12 -16.60
N GLY A 113 -8.04 4.38 -16.46
CA GLY A 113 -7.04 3.41 -16.01
C GLY A 113 -7.19 3.05 -14.53
N GLY A 114 -6.71 1.89 -14.13
CA GLY A 114 -6.64 1.50 -12.73
C GLY A 114 -5.54 2.25 -11.97
N GLY A 115 -5.74 2.47 -10.67
CA GLY A 115 -4.76 3.08 -9.78
C GLY A 115 -3.69 2.09 -9.31
N ALA A 116 -2.58 2.60 -8.84
CA ALA A 116 -1.46 1.81 -8.31
C ALA A 116 -1.67 1.47 -6.83
N SER A 117 -1.16 0.28 -6.42
CA SER A 117 -0.98 -0.03 -5.00
C SER A 117 0.48 0.17 -4.64
N ASP A 118 0.74 0.91 -3.56
CA ASP A 118 2.10 1.19 -3.09
C ASP A 118 2.20 1.35 -1.57
N ILE A 119 3.43 1.27 -1.07
CA ILE A 119 3.78 1.56 0.31
C ILE A 119 4.67 2.80 0.31
N ARG A 120 4.36 3.75 1.20
CA ARG A 120 5.16 4.97 1.38
C ARG A 120 5.72 5.05 2.78
N ILE A 121 7.01 5.41 2.87
CA ILE A 121 7.77 5.49 4.11
C ILE A 121 8.19 6.94 4.34
N GLY A 122 7.95 7.46 5.54
CA GLY A 122 8.35 8.83 5.91
C GLY A 122 7.40 9.92 5.44
N GLY A 123 6.25 9.57 4.84
CA GLY A 123 5.22 10.55 4.44
C GLY A 123 4.30 10.04 3.32
N ASN A 124 3.39 10.92 2.89
CA ASN A 124 2.35 10.58 1.91
C ASN A 124 2.71 10.98 0.47
N ALA A 125 3.85 11.66 0.24
CA ALA A 125 4.27 12.07 -1.09
C ALA A 125 4.67 10.88 -1.97
N LEU A 126 4.52 11.01 -3.29
CA LEU A 126 4.93 9.98 -4.24
C LEU A 126 6.43 9.67 -4.18
N ALA A 127 7.25 10.64 -3.80
CA ALA A 127 8.69 10.46 -3.62
C ALA A 127 9.06 9.50 -2.47
N ASN A 128 8.08 9.14 -1.62
CA ASN A 128 8.27 8.23 -0.48
C ASN A 128 7.95 6.75 -0.81
N ARG A 129 7.76 6.42 -2.09
CA ARG A 129 7.53 5.04 -2.57
C ARG A 129 8.78 4.18 -2.45
#